data_367600e7eb74c98168d41e702727687f
#
_entry.id   367600e7eb74c98168d41e702727687f
#
_cell.length_a   1.000
_cell.length_b   1.000
_cell.length_c   1.000
_cell.angle_alpha   90.00
_cell.angle_beta   90.00
_cell.angle_gamma   90.00
#
_symmetry.space_group_name_H-M   'P 1'
#
loop_
_entity.id
_entity.type
_entity.pdbx_description
1 polymer ?
#
loop_
_entity_poly.entity_id
_entity_poly.type
_entity_poly.pdbx_seq_one_letter_code
_entity_poly.pdbx_strand_id
1 'polypeptide(L)'
;MMSGLKFFFYDLETFGRDRFRLRQAEFAYCVTDSSLKPVEGMSGSIYCAMPPDLLPDPESVMVTGITPREAAEKGFCESEYVRRIISVFPESDVCFTGYNNVKFDDECMRALFYRNFEDPYLMSSYFRNYSRLDILPLVRSCHALYPDTFRCAVKEDGVPSFRLTELTSLNDLNHDHAHEALSDVMATISVAGLIRERKPEFWDLFFRMRSRQEFSAEADRLIALRRPAFAVSTSFPGENSYSALVLPLMKVNISGAEKVACLNLSGDPERLLSHPELSSFSMHREFDESSGRFSGTSLQDFNIVLFNENRCECLFDLSLLSPERAAELSLDIRTAERNAATYLRDIAKAKLAVRALTEKDAADNAQDGRKRSPEECLYDGFISREDKELEKYFHSLEEKDPRAMLDVEFGDDRLNRMVKHYFARNLEEHLTEEERARWHEYCRRHIRAESGAYLARIGELEKEHADDSGKLALLRELRTLADCA
;
A
#
# COMPACT_ATOMS: atom_id res chain seq x y z
N MET A 1 9.87 -25.42 -7.05
CA MET A 1 8.94 -25.95 -8.09
C MET A 1 7.81 -24.95 -8.22
N MET A 2 7.76 -24.17 -9.33
CA MET A 2 6.70 -23.17 -9.60
C MET A 2 5.65 -23.68 -10.59
N SER A 3 5.57 -25.00 -10.81
CA SER A 3 4.57 -25.57 -11.74
C SER A 3 3.18 -25.38 -11.15
N GLY A 4 2.35 -24.56 -11.80
CA GLY A 4 0.99 -24.23 -11.38
C GLY A 4 0.80 -22.83 -10.77
N LEU A 5 1.86 -22.17 -10.30
CA LEU A 5 1.76 -20.80 -9.76
C LEU A 5 1.40 -19.82 -10.89
N LYS A 6 0.45 -18.95 -10.62
CA LYS A 6 0.09 -17.81 -11.46
C LYS A 6 0.45 -16.51 -10.76
N PHE A 7 0.86 -15.50 -11.53
CA PHE A 7 0.92 -14.14 -11.02
C PHE A 7 -0.32 -13.39 -11.49
N PHE A 8 -0.97 -12.72 -10.56
CA PHE A 8 -2.10 -11.84 -10.82
C PHE A 8 -1.60 -10.41 -10.66
N PHE A 9 -1.18 -9.80 -11.77
CA PHE A 9 -0.78 -8.40 -11.78
C PHE A 9 -2.03 -7.52 -11.79
N TYR A 10 -2.03 -6.47 -10.97
CA TYR A 10 -3.15 -5.53 -10.92
C TYR A 10 -2.67 -4.13 -10.54
N ASP A 11 -3.47 -3.15 -10.91
CA ASP A 11 -3.29 -1.75 -10.62
C ASP A 11 -4.65 -1.08 -10.42
N LEU A 12 -4.69 0.01 -9.64
CA LEU A 12 -5.91 0.73 -9.31
C LEU A 12 -5.82 2.19 -9.72
N GLU A 13 -6.82 2.66 -10.47
CA GLU A 13 -7.10 4.09 -10.53
C GLU A 13 -8.15 4.46 -9.48
N THR A 14 -7.93 5.59 -8.80
CA THR A 14 -8.73 5.94 -7.63
C THR A 14 -9.20 7.40 -7.65
N PHE A 15 -10.35 7.66 -7.05
CA PHE A 15 -10.92 8.99 -6.86
C PHE A 15 -10.36 9.73 -5.63
N GLY A 16 -9.23 9.28 -5.06
CA GLY A 16 -8.64 9.92 -3.90
C GLY A 16 -7.34 9.26 -3.46
N ARG A 17 -6.74 9.77 -2.39
CA ARG A 17 -5.44 9.31 -1.87
C ARG A 17 -5.51 8.65 -0.49
N ASP A 18 -6.56 8.91 0.29
CA ASP A 18 -6.75 8.28 1.60
C ASP A 18 -7.27 6.86 1.40
N ARG A 19 -6.43 5.87 1.62
CA ARG A 19 -6.67 4.44 1.37
C ARG A 19 -7.95 3.89 2.00
N PHE A 20 -8.43 4.49 3.08
CA PHE A 20 -9.63 4.05 3.77
C PHE A 20 -10.90 4.77 3.31
N ARG A 21 -10.76 5.99 2.81
CA ARG A 21 -11.88 6.86 2.41
C ARG A 21 -12.12 6.88 0.90
N LEU A 22 -11.05 6.71 0.12
CA LEU A 22 -11.14 6.78 -1.33
C LEU A 22 -12.11 5.73 -1.90
N ARG A 23 -12.61 6.03 -3.10
CA ARG A 23 -13.29 5.07 -3.96
C ARG A 23 -12.42 4.76 -5.17
N GLN A 24 -12.50 3.52 -5.61
CA GLN A 24 -11.80 3.09 -6.81
C GLN A 24 -12.57 3.57 -8.03
N ALA A 25 -11.85 3.92 -9.09
CA ALA A 25 -12.40 4.28 -10.39
C ALA A 25 -12.27 3.13 -11.38
N GLU A 26 -11.11 2.46 -11.38
CA GLU A 26 -10.79 1.35 -12.24
C GLU A 26 -9.93 0.32 -11.50
N PHE A 27 -10.18 -0.95 -11.76
CA PHE A 27 -9.33 -2.09 -11.43
C PHE A 27 -8.88 -2.75 -12.71
N ALA A 28 -7.59 -2.67 -13.03
CA ALA A 28 -7.03 -3.38 -14.16
C ALA A 28 -6.21 -4.58 -13.71
N TYR A 29 -6.23 -5.65 -14.50
CA TYR A 29 -5.52 -6.87 -14.16
C TYR A 29 -5.00 -7.60 -15.40
N CYS A 30 -3.95 -8.40 -15.20
CA CYS A 30 -3.45 -9.38 -16.13
C CYS A 30 -2.90 -10.58 -15.36
N VAL A 31 -3.41 -11.77 -15.67
CA VAL A 31 -2.88 -13.02 -15.12
C VAL A 31 -1.78 -13.54 -16.01
N THR A 32 -0.65 -13.90 -15.41
CA THR A 32 0.45 -14.54 -16.12
C THR A 32 0.71 -15.95 -15.59
N ASP A 33 1.38 -16.76 -16.38
CA ASP A 33 1.95 -18.03 -15.92
C ASP A 33 3.19 -17.79 -15.01
N SER A 34 3.77 -18.88 -14.53
CA SER A 34 4.97 -18.82 -13.69
C SER A 34 6.21 -18.28 -14.44
N SER A 35 6.17 -18.09 -15.76
CA SER A 35 7.24 -17.45 -16.56
C SER A 35 6.97 -15.98 -16.86
N LEU A 36 5.93 -15.39 -16.27
CA LEU A 36 5.47 -14.01 -16.48
C LEU A 36 4.91 -13.79 -17.91
N LYS A 37 4.43 -14.84 -18.58
CA LYS A 37 3.74 -14.71 -19.86
C LYS A 37 2.25 -14.57 -19.61
N PRO A 38 1.59 -13.53 -20.19
CA PRO A 38 0.15 -13.35 -20.09
C PRO A 38 -0.62 -14.61 -20.52
N VAL A 39 -1.63 -14.96 -19.73
CA VAL A 39 -2.58 -16.04 -20.06
C VAL A 39 -3.69 -15.43 -20.91
N GLU A 40 -3.93 -16.03 -22.08
CA GLU A 40 -4.93 -15.56 -23.03
C GLU A 40 -6.33 -15.46 -22.38
N GLY A 41 -7.01 -14.34 -22.59
CA GLY A 41 -8.35 -14.07 -22.04
C GLY A 41 -8.40 -13.77 -20.53
N MET A 42 -7.24 -13.68 -19.84
CA MET A 42 -7.19 -13.40 -18.41
C MET A 42 -6.58 -12.02 -18.12
N SER A 43 -7.05 -11.01 -18.83
CA SER A 43 -6.70 -9.59 -18.59
C SER A 43 -7.91 -8.71 -18.88
N GLY A 44 -7.98 -7.56 -18.25
CA GLY A 44 -9.05 -6.60 -18.48
C GLY A 44 -9.09 -5.48 -17.44
N SER A 45 -10.08 -4.61 -17.62
CA SER A 45 -10.39 -3.50 -16.73
C SER A 45 -11.84 -3.56 -16.28
N ILE A 46 -12.09 -3.24 -15.02
CA ILE A 46 -13.41 -3.16 -14.42
C ILE A 46 -13.53 -1.77 -13.80
N TYR A 47 -14.59 -1.03 -14.16
CA TYR A 47 -14.83 0.33 -13.66
C TYR A 47 -15.84 0.31 -12.52
N CYS A 48 -15.68 1.23 -11.57
CA CYS A 48 -16.56 1.41 -10.42
C CYS A 48 -17.23 2.80 -10.48
N ALA A 49 -18.55 2.84 -10.49
CA ALA A 49 -19.29 4.07 -10.36
C ALA A 49 -19.06 4.69 -8.97
N MET A 50 -18.80 6.00 -8.95
CA MET A 50 -18.64 6.71 -7.68
C MET A 50 -20.00 6.85 -6.97
N PRO A 51 -20.09 6.57 -5.65
CA PRO A 51 -21.35 6.74 -4.93
C PRO A 51 -21.74 8.22 -4.80
N PRO A 52 -23.06 8.52 -4.74
CA PRO A 52 -23.57 9.90 -4.85
C PRO A 52 -23.35 10.77 -3.60
N ASP A 53 -22.86 10.19 -2.51
CA ASP A 53 -22.63 10.89 -1.24
C ASP A 53 -21.18 11.37 -1.04
N LEU A 54 -20.32 11.23 -2.06
CA LEU A 54 -18.90 11.58 -1.98
C LEU A 54 -18.46 12.47 -3.15
N LEU A 55 -17.45 13.29 -2.93
CA LEU A 55 -16.73 14.05 -3.95
C LEU A 55 -15.37 13.39 -4.24
N PRO A 56 -14.94 13.33 -5.52
CA PRO A 56 -13.61 12.83 -5.86
C PRO A 56 -12.54 13.87 -5.51
N ASP A 57 -11.33 13.43 -5.24
CA ASP A 57 -10.17 14.33 -5.15
C ASP A 57 -9.83 14.88 -6.56
N PRO A 58 -9.84 16.22 -6.77
CA PRO A 58 -9.61 16.80 -8.09
C PRO A 58 -8.24 16.46 -8.68
N GLU A 59 -7.19 16.39 -7.84
CA GLU A 59 -5.86 15.99 -8.27
C GLU A 59 -5.82 14.54 -8.78
N SER A 60 -6.52 13.64 -8.11
CA SER A 60 -6.60 12.25 -8.55
C SER A 60 -7.28 12.14 -9.91
N VAL A 61 -8.39 12.85 -10.12
CA VAL A 61 -9.08 12.87 -11.43
C VAL A 61 -8.21 13.48 -12.53
N MET A 62 -7.43 14.53 -12.22
CA MET A 62 -6.51 15.12 -13.21
C MET A 62 -5.33 14.18 -13.58
N VAL A 63 -4.93 13.29 -12.69
CA VAL A 63 -3.86 12.31 -12.93
C VAL A 63 -4.37 11.13 -13.75
N THR A 64 -5.51 10.55 -13.32
CA THR A 64 -6.09 9.35 -13.96
C THR A 64 -6.85 9.66 -15.25
N GLY A 65 -7.38 10.89 -15.39
CA GLY A 65 -8.25 11.29 -16.47
C GLY A 65 -9.67 10.72 -16.37
N ILE A 66 -9.96 9.85 -15.39
CA ILE A 66 -11.26 9.18 -15.22
C ILE A 66 -12.19 10.09 -14.40
N THR A 67 -13.27 10.55 -15.03
CA THR A 67 -14.29 11.34 -14.32
C THR A 67 -15.33 10.43 -13.66
N PRO A 68 -16.05 10.90 -12.61
CA PRO A 68 -17.17 10.16 -12.04
C PRO A 68 -18.26 9.81 -13.06
N ARG A 69 -18.48 10.66 -14.06
CA ARG A 69 -19.43 10.39 -15.15
C ARG A 69 -18.95 9.23 -16.01
N GLU A 70 -17.70 9.26 -16.45
CA GLU A 70 -17.14 8.19 -17.27
C GLU A 70 -17.17 6.84 -16.51
N ALA A 71 -16.80 6.87 -15.23
CA ALA A 71 -16.84 5.69 -14.38
C ALA A 71 -18.27 5.16 -14.17
N ALA A 72 -19.28 6.05 -14.11
CA ALA A 72 -20.68 5.65 -14.02
C ALA A 72 -21.21 5.06 -15.35
N GLU A 73 -20.77 5.60 -16.50
CA GLU A 73 -21.15 5.10 -17.83
C GLU A 73 -20.56 3.73 -18.15
N LYS A 74 -19.33 3.45 -17.70
CA LYS A 74 -18.57 2.22 -17.99
C LYS A 74 -18.67 1.18 -16.86
N GLY A 75 -18.97 1.61 -15.66
CA GLY A 75 -18.77 0.82 -14.44
C GLY A 75 -20.06 0.33 -13.80
N PHE A 76 -19.86 -0.25 -12.63
CA PHE A 76 -20.88 -0.89 -11.82
C PHE A 76 -20.94 -0.21 -10.44
N CYS A 77 -22.06 -0.38 -9.71
CA CYS A 77 -22.08 -0.04 -8.29
C CYS A 77 -21.00 -0.85 -7.53
N GLU A 78 -20.59 -0.37 -6.36
CA GLU A 78 -19.42 -0.91 -5.67
C GLU A 78 -19.57 -2.40 -5.30
N SER A 79 -20.78 -2.87 -4.95
CA SER A 79 -21.02 -4.28 -4.64
C SER A 79 -20.85 -5.19 -5.86
N GLU A 80 -21.38 -4.81 -7.03
CA GLU A 80 -21.20 -5.57 -8.27
C GLU A 80 -19.76 -5.51 -8.77
N TYR A 81 -19.09 -4.35 -8.62
CA TYR A 81 -17.67 -4.19 -8.92
C TYR A 81 -16.82 -5.18 -8.11
N VAL A 82 -17.07 -5.33 -6.80
CA VAL A 82 -16.38 -6.29 -5.94
C VAL A 82 -16.62 -7.73 -6.40
N ARG A 83 -17.88 -8.10 -6.70
CA ARG A 83 -18.20 -9.44 -7.22
C ARG A 83 -17.44 -9.76 -8.50
N ARG A 84 -17.36 -8.80 -9.44
CA ARG A 84 -16.60 -8.96 -10.68
C ARG A 84 -15.11 -9.13 -10.45
N ILE A 85 -14.52 -8.34 -9.55
CA ILE A 85 -13.11 -8.51 -9.16
C ILE A 85 -12.87 -9.91 -8.58
N ILE A 86 -13.69 -10.36 -7.65
CA ILE A 86 -13.54 -11.68 -7.05
C ILE A 86 -13.72 -12.79 -8.09
N SER A 87 -14.61 -12.61 -9.07
CA SER A 87 -14.88 -13.62 -10.12
C SER A 87 -13.71 -13.86 -11.07
N VAL A 88 -12.79 -12.90 -11.22
CA VAL A 88 -11.60 -13.05 -12.07
C VAL A 88 -10.39 -13.60 -11.30
N PHE A 89 -10.47 -13.80 -9.99
CA PHE A 89 -9.40 -14.42 -9.23
C PHE A 89 -9.31 -15.92 -9.54
N PRO A 90 -8.13 -16.44 -9.91
CA PRO A 90 -7.94 -17.88 -10.03
C PRO A 90 -8.21 -18.58 -8.69
N GLU A 91 -8.65 -19.83 -8.71
CA GLU A 91 -9.09 -20.56 -7.50
C GLU A 91 -7.99 -20.75 -6.45
N SER A 92 -6.76 -21.02 -6.88
CA SER A 92 -5.60 -21.24 -5.98
C SER A 92 -4.26 -20.91 -6.63
N ASP A 93 -3.21 -20.97 -5.83
CA ASP A 93 -1.80 -20.85 -6.25
C ASP A 93 -1.52 -19.54 -6.99
N VAL A 94 -1.91 -18.41 -6.37
CA VAL A 94 -1.79 -17.08 -6.95
C VAL A 94 -0.85 -16.20 -6.14
N CYS A 95 0.02 -15.48 -6.85
CA CYS A 95 0.76 -14.37 -6.30
C CYS A 95 0.16 -13.06 -6.84
N PHE A 96 -0.58 -12.34 -6.00
CA PHE A 96 -1.04 -10.98 -6.31
C PHE A 96 0.14 -10.03 -6.28
N THR A 97 0.28 -9.22 -7.33
CA THR A 97 1.44 -8.35 -7.48
C THR A 97 1.10 -7.09 -8.28
N GLY A 98 1.85 -6.03 -8.06
CA GLY A 98 1.73 -4.75 -8.74
C GLY A 98 2.98 -3.92 -8.50
N TYR A 99 2.91 -2.63 -8.85
CA TYR A 99 3.99 -1.69 -8.64
C TYR A 99 3.68 -0.77 -7.46
N ASN A 100 4.36 -0.94 -6.32
CA ASN A 100 4.06 -0.27 -5.04
C ASN A 100 2.72 -0.70 -4.40
N ASN A 101 2.17 -1.82 -4.84
CA ASN A 101 0.83 -2.28 -4.46
C ASN A 101 0.68 -2.59 -2.96
N VAL A 102 1.71 -3.14 -2.30
CA VAL A 102 1.60 -3.52 -0.87
C VAL A 102 1.35 -2.32 0.05
N LYS A 103 1.81 -1.12 -0.33
CA LYS A 103 1.62 0.09 0.47
C LYS A 103 0.35 0.87 0.13
N PHE A 104 -0.20 0.70 -1.06
CA PHE A 104 -1.36 1.45 -1.52
C PHE A 104 -2.50 0.54 -1.99
N ASP A 105 -2.37 -0.14 -3.11
CA ASP A 105 -3.46 -0.90 -3.73
C ASP A 105 -4.00 -2.03 -2.85
N ASP A 106 -3.11 -2.79 -2.20
CA ASP A 106 -3.51 -3.83 -1.24
C ASP A 106 -4.37 -3.27 -0.09
N GLU A 107 -4.01 -2.08 0.42
CA GLU A 107 -4.77 -1.43 1.49
C GLU A 107 -6.12 -0.90 0.97
N CYS A 108 -6.15 -0.37 -0.26
CA CYS A 108 -7.38 0.04 -0.92
C CYS A 108 -8.31 -1.16 -1.16
N MET A 109 -7.76 -2.30 -1.58
CA MET A 109 -8.52 -3.55 -1.76
C MET A 109 -9.07 -4.08 -0.44
N ARG A 110 -8.30 -4.03 0.64
CA ARG A 110 -8.78 -4.41 1.98
C ARG A 110 -9.93 -3.53 2.45
N ALA A 111 -9.80 -2.21 2.29
CA ALA A 111 -10.85 -1.27 2.62
C ALA A 111 -12.10 -1.49 1.76
N LEU A 112 -11.92 -1.77 0.46
CA LEU A 112 -13.02 -2.12 -0.45
C LEU A 112 -13.76 -3.36 0.01
N PHE A 113 -13.07 -4.47 0.27
CA PHE A 113 -13.68 -5.71 0.73
C PHE A 113 -14.39 -5.53 2.06
N TYR A 114 -13.74 -4.89 3.04
CA TYR A 114 -14.32 -4.64 4.36
C TYR A 114 -15.64 -3.87 4.30
N ARG A 115 -15.71 -2.76 3.56
CA ARG A 115 -16.94 -1.95 3.47
C ARG A 115 -18.03 -2.58 2.60
N ASN A 116 -17.68 -3.64 1.86
CA ASN A 116 -18.61 -4.44 1.08
C ASN A 116 -18.90 -5.81 1.73
N PHE A 117 -18.62 -6.00 3.02
CA PHE A 117 -18.90 -7.23 3.77
C PHE A 117 -18.25 -8.48 3.17
N GLU A 118 -17.04 -8.30 2.62
CA GLU A 118 -16.18 -9.37 2.13
C GLU A 118 -14.94 -9.51 3.01
N ASP A 119 -14.28 -10.67 2.98
CA ASP A 119 -13.05 -10.86 3.78
C ASP A 119 -11.95 -9.88 3.34
N PRO A 120 -11.54 -8.91 4.18
CA PRO A 120 -10.50 -7.94 3.86
C PRO A 120 -9.15 -8.58 3.50
N TYR A 121 -8.95 -9.82 3.93
CA TYR A 121 -7.71 -10.57 3.73
C TYR A 121 -7.82 -11.64 2.63
N LEU A 122 -8.86 -11.59 1.80
CA LEU A 122 -9.12 -12.56 0.73
C LEU A 122 -7.89 -12.77 -0.16
N MET A 123 -7.20 -11.70 -0.58
CA MET A 123 -6.00 -11.76 -1.42
C MET A 123 -4.74 -12.31 -0.69
N SER A 124 -4.87 -12.70 0.57
CA SER A 124 -3.84 -13.35 1.39
C SER A 124 -4.33 -14.67 1.96
N SER A 125 -5.35 -15.29 1.34
CA SER A 125 -5.98 -16.52 1.83
C SER A 125 -4.99 -17.68 1.85
N TYR A 126 -4.69 -18.18 3.03
CA TYR A 126 -3.85 -19.37 3.21
C TYR A 126 -4.47 -20.61 2.55
N PHE A 127 -5.78 -20.79 2.67
CA PHE A 127 -6.49 -21.94 2.12
C PHE A 127 -6.46 -22.03 0.58
N ARG A 128 -6.32 -20.88 -0.07
CA ARG A 128 -6.19 -20.78 -1.53
C ARG A 128 -4.72 -20.72 -1.97
N ASN A 129 -3.77 -20.82 -1.06
CA ASN A 129 -2.35 -20.61 -1.33
C ASN A 129 -2.07 -19.27 -2.04
N TYR A 130 -2.74 -18.22 -1.58
CA TYR A 130 -2.56 -16.87 -2.09
C TYR A 130 -1.38 -16.19 -1.38
N SER A 131 -0.57 -15.49 -2.17
CA SER A 131 0.57 -14.71 -1.67
C SER A 131 0.61 -13.35 -2.36
N ARG A 132 1.48 -12.47 -1.87
CA ARG A 132 1.63 -11.11 -2.40
C ARG A 132 3.09 -10.82 -2.71
N LEU A 133 3.31 -10.01 -3.73
CA LEU A 133 4.62 -9.51 -4.12
C LEU A 133 4.49 -8.04 -4.53
N ASP A 134 5.53 -7.24 -4.29
CA ASP A 134 5.61 -5.85 -4.75
C ASP A 134 6.85 -5.69 -5.62
N ILE A 135 6.66 -5.19 -6.83
CA ILE A 135 7.74 -5.06 -7.80
C ILE A 135 8.63 -3.84 -7.52
N LEU A 136 8.12 -2.79 -6.88
CA LEU A 136 8.95 -1.62 -6.58
C LEU A 136 10.08 -1.89 -5.58
N PRO A 137 9.89 -2.61 -4.45
CA PRO A 137 10.99 -3.05 -3.59
C PRO A 137 11.99 -3.97 -4.31
N LEU A 138 11.51 -4.85 -5.19
CA LEU A 138 12.38 -5.69 -6.03
C LEU A 138 13.28 -4.83 -6.93
N VAL A 139 12.70 -3.85 -7.64
CA VAL A 139 13.43 -2.90 -8.52
C VAL A 139 14.49 -2.15 -7.71
N ARG A 140 14.11 -1.57 -6.57
CA ARG A 140 15.05 -0.83 -5.70
C ARG A 140 16.20 -1.69 -5.24
N SER A 141 15.92 -2.90 -4.77
CA SER A 141 16.93 -3.83 -4.27
C SER A 141 17.83 -4.35 -5.39
N CYS A 142 17.25 -4.62 -6.56
CA CYS A 142 18.00 -5.02 -7.74
C CYS A 142 18.97 -3.90 -8.19
N HIS A 143 18.50 -2.65 -8.25
CA HIS A 143 19.36 -1.51 -8.60
C HIS A 143 20.47 -1.29 -7.56
N ALA A 144 20.13 -1.41 -6.27
CA ALA A 144 21.12 -1.23 -5.21
C ALA A 144 22.22 -2.28 -5.25
N LEU A 145 21.91 -3.53 -5.60
CA LEU A 145 22.89 -4.64 -5.65
C LEU A 145 23.54 -4.81 -7.04
N TYR A 146 22.76 -4.61 -8.10
CA TYR A 146 23.12 -4.95 -9.48
C TYR A 146 22.71 -3.80 -10.43
N PRO A 147 23.39 -2.62 -10.38
CA PRO A 147 22.99 -1.42 -11.10
C PRO A 147 22.95 -1.59 -12.63
N ASP A 148 23.75 -2.51 -13.18
CA ASP A 148 23.81 -2.79 -14.62
C ASP A 148 22.63 -3.63 -15.14
N THR A 149 21.71 -4.04 -14.25
CA THR A 149 20.56 -4.89 -14.64
C THR A 149 19.61 -4.13 -15.56
N PHE A 150 19.39 -2.86 -15.31
CA PHE A 150 18.54 -1.97 -16.11
C PHE A 150 18.99 -0.52 -15.97
N ARG A 151 18.65 0.28 -16.98
CA ARG A 151 18.91 1.73 -16.95
C ARG A 151 17.91 2.41 -16.01
N CYS A 152 18.41 3.31 -15.16
CA CYS A 152 17.64 4.06 -14.19
C CYS A 152 17.89 5.55 -14.39
N ALA A 153 16.84 6.36 -14.37
CA ALA A 153 16.98 7.82 -14.34
C ALA A 153 17.57 8.26 -13.01
N VAL A 154 18.37 9.32 -13.05
CA VAL A 154 18.89 9.97 -11.84
C VAL A 154 18.38 11.41 -11.84
N LYS A 155 17.80 11.82 -10.74
CA LYS A 155 17.29 13.18 -10.53
C LYS A 155 18.45 14.17 -10.37
N GLU A 156 18.15 15.46 -10.41
CA GLU A 156 19.13 16.55 -10.21
C GLU A 156 19.88 16.46 -8.86
N ASP A 157 19.21 15.92 -7.83
CA ASP A 157 19.78 15.70 -6.49
C ASP A 157 20.61 14.41 -6.36
N GLY A 158 20.85 13.69 -7.47
CA GLY A 158 21.61 12.45 -7.48
C GLY A 158 20.81 11.21 -7.08
N VAL A 159 19.52 11.34 -6.74
CA VAL A 159 18.65 10.24 -6.30
C VAL A 159 18.12 9.47 -7.50
N PRO A 160 18.24 8.12 -7.53
CA PRO A 160 17.67 7.31 -8.61
C PRO A 160 16.14 7.39 -8.57
N SER A 161 15.55 7.51 -9.76
CA SER A 161 14.10 7.51 -9.94
C SER A 161 13.61 6.14 -10.36
N PHE A 162 12.68 5.60 -9.59
CA PHE A 162 12.04 4.32 -9.87
C PHE A 162 10.59 4.49 -10.33
N ARG A 163 10.28 5.60 -11.03
CA ARG A 163 8.99 5.78 -11.67
C ARG A 163 8.84 4.77 -12.81
N LEU A 164 7.71 4.09 -12.87
CA LEU A 164 7.45 3.05 -13.86
C LEU A 164 7.62 3.57 -15.29
N THR A 165 7.09 4.76 -15.57
CA THR A 165 7.22 5.45 -16.86
C THR A 165 8.66 5.70 -17.29
N GLU A 166 9.52 6.11 -16.37
CA GLU A 166 10.94 6.37 -16.64
C GLU A 166 11.72 5.07 -16.85
N LEU A 167 11.42 4.04 -16.03
CA LEU A 167 12.04 2.73 -16.18
C LEU A 167 11.70 2.08 -17.53
N THR A 168 10.43 2.11 -17.92
CA THR A 168 10.01 1.53 -19.21
C THR A 168 10.62 2.27 -20.38
N SER A 169 10.57 3.59 -20.38
CA SER A 169 11.15 4.42 -21.44
C SER A 169 12.67 4.20 -21.63
N LEU A 170 13.43 4.19 -20.51
CA LEU A 170 14.88 4.01 -20.58
C LEU A 170 15.32 2.60 -20.98
N ASN A 171 14.47 1.59 -20.80
CA ASN A 171 14.80 0.21 -21.09
C ASN A 171 14.10 -0.36 -22.32
N ASP A 172 13.53 0.52 -23.16
CA ASP A 172 12.83 0.16 -24.39
C ASP A 172 11.70 -0.86 -24.18
N LEU A 173 11.01 -0.75 -23.02
CA LEU A 173 9.85 -1.55 -22.68
C LEU A 173 8.56 -0.82 -23.12
N ASN A 174 7.59 -1.57 -23.61
CA ASN A 174 6.35 -0.96 -24.07
C ASN A 174 5.53 -0.38 -22.90
N HIS A 175 5.14 0.89 -23.02
CA HIS A 175 4.30 1.61 -22.07
C HIS A 175 3.64 2.79 -22.80
N ASP A 176 2.78 2.47 -23.80
CA ASP A 176 2.28 3.46 -24.76
C ASP A 176 1.26 4.44 -24.14
N HIS A 177 0.57 4.02 -23.07
CA HIS A 177 -0.49 4.78 -22.41
C HIS A 177 -0.27 4.80 -20.89
N ALA A 178 0.73 5.57 -20.44
CA ALA A 178 0.95 5.75 -19.00
C ALA A 178 -0.28 6.38 -18.31
N HIS A 179 -0.60 5.93 -17.11
CA HIS A 179 -1.80 6.27 -16.34
C HIS A 179 -3.12 5.70 -16.90
N GLU A 180 -3.04 4.74 -17.82
CA GLU A 180 -4.12 3.78 -18.04
C GLU A 180 -3.79 2.53 -17.25
N ALA A 181 -4.60 2.13 -16.28
CA ALA A 181 -4.28 1.07 -15.32
C ALA A 181 -3.82 -0.24 -16.00
N LEU A 182 -4.43 -0.66 -17.10
CA LEU A 182 -4.00 -1.88 -17.82
C LEU A 182 -2.61 -1.71 -18.48
N SER A 183 -2.28 -0.51 -18.97
CA SER A 183 -0.95 -0.21 -19.50
C SER A 183 0.11 -0.27 -18.40
N ASP A 184 -0.19 0.24 -17.21
CA ASP A 184 0.71 0.19 -16.04
C ASP A 184 0.90 -1.25 -15.54
N VAL A 185 -0.14 -2.08 -15.59
CA VAL A 185 -0.04 -3.54 -15.34
C VAL A 185 0.93 -4.20 -16.31
N MET A 186 0.80 -3.96 -17.62
CA MET A 186 1.67 -4.55 -18.66
C MET A 186 3.11 -4.06 -18.54
N ALA A 187 3.30 -2.78 -18.22
CA ALA A 187 4.60 -2.19 -17.94
C ALA A 187 5.27 -2.86 -16.72
N THR A 188 4.51 -3.10 -15.65
CA THR A 188 4.98 -3.79 -14.44
C THR A 188 5.41 -5.22 -14.74
N ILE A 189 4.66 -5.97 -15.56
CA ILE A 189 5.04 -7.31 -16.04
C ILE A 189 6.37 -7.26 -16.80
N SER A 190 6.54 -6.26 -17.67
CA SER A 190 7.74 -6.10 -18.48
C SER A 190 8.98 -5.81 -17.63
N VAL A 191 8.86 -4.92 -16.63
CA VAL A 191 9.95 -4.61 -15.67
C VAL A 191 10.30 -5.84 -14.83
N ALA A 192 9.30 -6.57 -14.32
CA ALA A 192 9.51 -7.81 -13.59
C ALA A 192 10.21 -8.87 -14.45
N GLY A 193 9.78 -9.02 -15.71
CA GLY A 193 10.39 -9.91 -16.71
C GLY A 193 11.84 -9.60 -16.96
N LEU A 194 12.20 -8.31 -17.14
CA LEU A 194 13.56 -7.85 -17.35
C LEU A 194 14.51 -8.24 -16.19
N ILE A 195 14.07 -8.02 -14.95
CA ILE A 195 14.86 -8.40 -13.76
C ILE A 195 15.02 -9.91 -13.70
N ARG A 196 13.93 -10.64 -13.90
CA ARG A 196 13.93 -12.10 -13.86
C ARG A 196 14.86 -12.74 -14.92
N GLU A 197 14.87 -12.19 -16.13
CA GLU A 197 15.73 -12.65 -17.23
C GLU A 197 17.21 -12.38 -16.92
N ARG A 198 17.52 -11.17 -16.47
CA ARG A 198 18.91 -10.73 -16.28
C ARG A 198 19.53 -11.15 -14.96
N LYS A 199 18.73 -11.33 -13.92
CA LYS A 199 19.14 -11.71 -12.55
C LYS A 199 18.23 -12.77 -11.95
N PRO A 200 18.15 -13.97 -12.53
CA PRO A 200 17.22 -15.02 -12.12
C PRO A 200 17.44 -15.49 -10.67
N GLU A 201 18.68 -15.57 -10.21
CA GLU A 201 18.99 -15.96 -8.83
C GLU A 201 18.51 -14.94 -7.81
N PHE A 202 18.63 -13.65 -8.14
CA PHE A 202 18.12 -12.57 -7.29
C PHE A 202 16.59 -12.53 -7.31
N TRP A 203 15.97 -12.73 -8.47
CA TRP A 203 14.52 -12.89 -8.56
C TRP A 203 14.03 -14.02 -7.65
N ASP A 204 14.64 -15.18 -7.72
CA ASP A 204 14.23 -16.34 -6.91
C ASP A 204 14.44 -16.10 -5.41
N LEU A 205 15.52 -15.43 -5.01
CA LEU A 205 15.75 -15.02 -3.63
C LEU A 205 14.65 -14.06 -3.15
N PHE A 206 14.40 -12.99 -3.91
CA PHE A 206 13.42 -11.98 -3.54
C PHE A 206 12.01 -12.58 -3.50
N PHE A 207 11.67 -13.41 -4.49
CA PHE A 207 10.39 -14.11 -4.56
C PHE A 207 10.14 -15.03 -3.36
N ARG A 208 11.15 -15.74 -2.87
CA ARG A 208 11.04 -16.53 -1.62
C ARG A 208 10.75 -15.63 -0.41
N MET A 209 11.45 -14.51 -0.31
CA MET A 209 11.33 -13.58 0.82
C MET A 209 9.94 -12.91 0.94
N ARG A 210 9.05 -13.04 -0.05
CA ARG A 210 7.64 -12.62 0.05
C ARG A 210 6.87 -13.43 1.08
N SER A 211 7.29 -14.67 1.33
CA SER A 211 6.69 -15.53 2.35
C SER A 211 7.09 -15.07 3.75
N ARG A 212 6.10 -14.85 4.61
CA ARG A 212 6.34 -14.51 6.02
C ARG A 212 7.27 -15.53 6.68
N GLN A 213 7.08 -16.82 6.41
CA GLN A 213 7.88 -17.89 6.99
C GLN A 213 9.35 -17.80 6.54
N GLU A 214 9.60 -17.61 5.24
CA GLU A 214 10.94 -17.49 4.68
C GLU A 214 11.65 -16.22 5.17
N PHE A 215 10.96 -15.08 5.16
CA PHE A 215 11.49 -13.83 5.68
C PHE A 215 11.82 -13.93 7.17
N SER A 216 10.90 -14.50 7.96
CA SER A 216 11.10 -14.70 9.40
C SER A 216 12.29 -15.61 9.71
N ALA A 217 12.45 -16.70 8.96
CA ALA A 217 13.60 -17.62 9.10
C ALA A 217 14.93 -16.93 8.72
N GLU A 218 14.93 -16.15 7.62
CA GLU A 218 16.12 -15.39 7.23
C GLU A 218 16.47 -14.30 8.26
N ALA A 219 15.47 -13.60 8.79
CA ALA A 219 15.66 -12.60 9.84
C ALA A 219 16.27 -13.24 11.11
N ASP A 220 15.77 -14.41 11.54
CA ASP A 220 16.32 -15.15 12.68
C ASP A 220 17.78 -15.57 12.43
N ARG A 221 18.10 -16.01 11.19
CA ARG A 221 19.45 -16.33 10.78
C ARG A 221 20.36 -15.09 10.87
N LEU A 222 19.92 -13.95 10.31
CA LEU A 222 20.69 -12.70 10.32
C LEU A 222 20.90 -12.16 11.74
N ILE A 223 19.89 -12.23 12.61
CA ILE A 223 19.99 -11.87 14.04
C ILE A 223 21.03 -12.77 14.74
N ALA A 224 21.02 -14.07 14.46
CA ALA A 224 21.96 -15.03 15.07
C ALA A 224 23.42 -14.81 14.63
N LEU A 225 23.64 -14.32 13.41
CA LEU A 225 24.97 -14.04 12.87
C LEU A 225 25.67 -12.86 13.59
N ARG A 226 24.91 -11.97 14.24
CA ARG A 226 25.46 -10.81 14.99
C ARG A 226 26.49 -10.01 14.19
N ARG A 227 26.19 -9.74 12.93
CA ARG A 227 27.04 -8.96 12.02
C ARG A 227 26.19 -8.03 11.16
N PRO A 228 26.82 -7.03 10.50
CA PRO A 228 26.09 -6.17 9.57
C PRO A 228 25.36 -6.97 8.49
N ALA A 229 24.17 -6.51 8.13
CA ALA A 229 23.35 -6.96 7.02
C ALA A 229 23.09 -5.77 6.06
N PHE A 230 22.74 -6.07 4.82
CA PHE A 230 22.36 -5.08 3.81
C PHE A 230 20.84 -4.92 3.80
N ALA A 231 20.37 -3.67 3.80
CA ALA A 231 18.94 -3.37 3.81
C ALA A 231 18.59 -2.28 2.78
N VAL A 232 17.40 -2.41 2.18
CA VAL A 232 16.85 -1.41 1.27
C VAL A 232 15.48 -0.98 1.77
N SER A 233 15.30 0.32 2.01
CA SER A 233 14.06 0.90 2.51
C SER A 233 14.00 2.40 2.20
N THR A 234 12.80 2.93 1.97
CA THR A 234 12.58 4.39 1.85
C THR A 234 12.88 5.17 3.14
N SER A 235 13.19 4.47 4.23
CA SER A 235 13.68 5.06 5.47
C SER A 235 15.16 5.51 5.37
N PHE A 236 15.87 5.09 4.36
CA PHE A 236 17.27 5.44 4.10
C PHE A 236 17.39 6.52 3.03
N PRO A 237 18.51 7.26 3.00
CA PRO A 237 18.77 8.29 2.00
C PRO A 237 18.65 7.78 0.55
N GLY A 238 18.02 8.57 -0.30
CA GLY A 238 17.84 8.22 -1.71
C GLY A 238 19.17 8.17 -2.48
N GLU A 239 20.13 9.00 -2.11
CA GLU A 239 21.46 9.08 -2.72
C GLU A 239 22.22 7.75 -2.60
N ASN A 240 21.96 6.96 -1.56
CA ASN A 240 22.49 5.61 -1.38
C ASN A 240 21.58 4.54 -2.01
N SER A 241 20.79 4.89 -3.02
CA SER A 241 19.77 4.00 -3.61
C SER A 241 18.81 3.43 -2.56
N TYR A 242 18.44 4.22 -1.55
CA TYR A 242 17.59 3.81 -0.43
C TYR A 242 18.15 2.63 0.36
N SER A 243 19.47 2.48 0.44
CA SER A 243 20.13 1.37 1.11
C SER A 243 20.97 1.78 2.30
N ALA A 244 21.17 0.86 3.22
CA ALA A 244 22.01 1.03 4.40
C ALA A 244 22.59 -0.30 4.89
N LEU A 245 23.66 -0.21 5.70
CA LEU A 245 24.14 -1.31 6.52
C LEU A 245 23.45 -1.26 7.88
N VAL A 246 22.85 -2.37 8.28
CA VAL A 246 22.09 -2.47 9.54
C VAL A 246 22.54 -3.66 10.37
N LEU A 247 22.35 -3.59 11.70
CA LEU A 247 22.49 -4.74 12.58
C LEU A 247 21.10 -5.28 12.91
N PRO A 248 20.68 -6.44 12.36
CA PRO A 248 19.48 -7.12 12.80
C PRO A 248 19.63 -7.52 14.27
N LEU A 249 18.74 -7.02 15.15
CA LEU A 249 18.93 -7.12 16.59
C LEU A 249 17.96 -8.08 17.27
N MET A 250 16.67 -7.94 16.97
CA MET A 250 15.61 -8.74 17.59
C MET A 250 14.29 -8.60 16.84
N LYS A 251 13.37 -9.51 17.08
CA LYS A 251 11.96 -9.35 16.73
C LYS A 251 11.21 -8.62 17.84
N VAL A 252 10.28 -7.77 17.45
CA VAL A 252 9.40 -7.00 18.36
C VAL A 252 7.96 -7.16 17.87
N ASN A 253 6.99 -7.23 18.79
CA ASN A 253 5.58 -7.20 18.46
C ASN A 253 5.05 -5.79 18.67
N ILE A 254 4.51 -5.19 17.62
CA ILE A 254 3.93 -3.84 17.66
C ILE A 254 2.51 -3.93 17.15
N SER A 255 1.54 -3.65 18.01
CA SER A 255 0.10 -3.69 17.69
C SER A 255 -0.34 -5.00 17.03
N GLY A 256 0.19 -6.13 17.52
CA GLY A 256 -0.12 -7.49 17.01
C GLY A 256 0.65 -7.91 15.77
N ALA A 257 1.49 -7.04 15.20
CA ALA A 257 2.36 -7.36 14.06
C ALA A 257 3.80 -7.62 14.52
N GLU A 258 4.37 -8.77 14.11
CA GLU A 258 5.79 -9.06 14.32
C GLU A 258 6.64 -8.28 13.31
N LYS A 259 7.68 -7.60 13.81
CA LYS A 259 8.63 -6.82 13.02
C LYS A 259 10.06 -7.15 13.44
N VAL A 260 11.00 -7.02 12.51
CA VAL A 260 12.43 -7.13 12.78
C VAL A 260 12.99 -5.74 13.08
N ALA A 261 13.44 -5.54 14.31
CA ALA A 261 14.14 -4.31 14.71
C ALA A 261 15.62 -4.42 14.35
N CYS A 262 16.07 -3.50 13.52
CA CYS A 262 17.45 -3.34 13.09
C CYS A 262 18.01 -2.01 13.56
N LEU A 263 19.33 -1.94 13.76
CA LEU A 263 20.04 -0.70 14.07
C LEU A 263 20.80 -0.23 12.83
N ASN A 264 20.53 0.98 12.38
CA ASN A 264 21.26 1.63 11.29
C ASN A 264 22.70 1.89 11.75
N LEU A 265 23.66 1.35 11.02
CA LEU A 265 25.07 1.38 11.40
C LEU A 265 25.84 2.61 10.87
N SER A 266 25.19 3.50 10.14
CA SER A 266 25.76 4.81 9.75
C SER A 266 25.71 5.83 10.89
N GLY A 267 24.78 5.67 11.84
CA GLY A 267 24.59 6.57 12.96
C GLY A 267 25.52 6.26 14.15
N ASP A 268 25.60 7.24 15.08
CA ASP A 268 26.35 7.07 16.31
C ASP A 268 25.62 6.13 17.29
N PRO A 269 26.24 5.00 17.73
CA PRO A 269 25.66 4.08 18.70
C PRO A 269 25.29 4.72 20.04
N GLU A 270 26.01 5.76 20.46
CA GLU A 270 25.77 6.45 21.74
C GLU A 270 24.40 7.10 21.83
N ARG A 271 23.78 7.46 20.69
CA ARG A 271 22.40 7.98 20.65
C ARG A 271 21.40 7.01 21.29
N LEU A 272 21.59 5.71 21.13
CA LEU A 272 20.76 4.69 21.76
C LEU A 272 21.30 4.25 23.11
N LEU A 273 22.64 4.08 23.23
CA LEU A 273 23.26 3.45 24.39
C LEU A 273 23.44 4.39 25.58
N SER A 274 23.65 5.69 25.38
CA SER A 274 23.95 6.65 26.47
C SER A 274 22.76 7.41 26.98
N HIS A 275 21.54 7.17 26.44
CA HIS A 275 20.36 7.92 26.85
C HIS A 275 19.79 7.39 28.19
N PRO A 276 19.91 8.15 29.30
CA PRO A 276 19.54 7.67 30.62
C PRO A 276 18.03 7.61 30.86
N GLU A 277 17.22 8.35 30.07
CA GLU A 277 15.77 8.45 30.25
C GLU A 277 14.99 8.27 28.92
N LEU A 278 15.01 7.05 28.39
CA LEU A 278 14.21 6.70 27.21
C LEU A 278 12.69 6.93 27.40
N SER A 279 12.25 7.03 28.67
CA SER A 279 10.85 7.31 29.03
C SER A 279 10.43 8.78 28.89
N SER A 280 11.37 9.73 28.80
CA SER A 280 11.08 11.17 28.77
C SER A 280 10.75 11.73 27.38
N PHE A 281 11.01 10.96 26.29
CA PHE A 281 10.72 11.41 24.93
C PHE A 281 9.26 11.15 24.54
N SER A 282 8.62 12.13 23.92
CA SER A 282 7.41 11.91 23.15
C SER A 282 7.80 11.40 21.76
N MET A 283 7.30 10.24 21.38
CA MET A 283 7.50 9.65 20.05
C MET A 283 6.39 10.12 19.08
N HIS A 284 5.67 11.16 19.44
CA HIS A 284 4.60 11.70 18.61
C HIS A 284 5.20 12.45 17.42
N ARG A 285 4.72 12.10 16.22
CA ARG A 285 5.03 12.80 14.97
C ARG A 285 3.85 13.67 14.58
N GLU A 286 4.06 14.95 14.46
CA GLU A 286 3.10 15.86 13.84
C GLU A 286 3.47 16.06 12.37
N PHE A 287 2.51 15.91 11.49
CA PHE A 287 2.65 16.26 10.09
C PHE A 287 2.33 17.73 9.92
N ASP A 288 3.32 18.51 9.53
CA ASP A 288 3.14 19.91 9.17
C ASP A 288 2.74 20.02 7.70
N GLU A 289 1.47 20.27 7.46
CA GLU A 289 0.91 20.41 6.10
C GLU A 289 1.56 21.56 5.31
N SER A 290 2.06 22.60 5.99
CA SER A 290 2.67 23.75 5.33
C SER A 290 4.07 23.47 4.78
N SER A 291 4.84 22.62 5.47
CA SER A 291 6.20 22.22 5.06
C SER A 291 6.26 20.84 4.39
N GLY A 292 5.17 20.06 4.44
CA GLY A 292 5.13 18.68 3.98
C GLY A 292 6.06 17.74 4.74
N ARG A 293 6.45 18.10 5.98
CA ARG A 293 7.41 17.35 6.78
C ARG A 293 6.81 16.91 8.11
N PHE A 294 7.27 15.77 8.59
CA PHE A 294 7.00 15.34 9.95
C PHE A 294 7.96 16.03 10.91
N SER A 295 7.42 16.64 11.98
CA SER A 295 8.17 17.12 13.14
C SER A 295 8.01 16.15 14.32
N GLY A 296 8.93 16.18 15.28
CA GLY A 296 8.92 15.30 16.44
C GLY A 296 9.96 14.19 16.39
N THR A 297 10.10 13.47 17.50
CA THR A 297 11.10 12.39 17.67
C THR A 297 10.59 11.08 17.07
N SER A 298 11.49 10.34 16.45
CA SER A 298 11.18 9.07 15.78
C SER A 298 12.18 7.97 16.17
N LEU A 299 11.84 6.72 15.88
CA LEU A 299 12.75 5.59 16.05
C LEU A 299 14.07 5.78 15.29
N GLN A 300 14.03 6.45 14.13
CA GLN A 300 15.22 6.72 13.31
C GLN A 300 16.24 7.64 14.01
N ASP A 301 15.78 8.53 14.89
CA ASP A 301 16.67 9.41 15.68
C ASP A 301 17.53 8.61 16.66
N PHE A 302 17.12 7.37 16.97
CA PHE A 302 17.84 6.39 17.76
C PHE A 302 18.47 5.28 16.91
N ASN A 303 18.62 5.50 15.61
CA ASN A 303 19.13 4.53 14.65
C ASN A 303 18.27 3.25 14.50
N ILE A 304 17.01 3.25 14.97
CA ILE A 304 16.14 2.07 14.91
C ILE A 304 15.34 2.10 13.60
N VAL A 305 15.39 0.99 12.86
CA VAL A 305 14.59 0.75 11.65
C VAL A 305 13.84 -0.56 11.83
N LEU A 306 12.56 -0.56 11.47
CA LEU A 306 11.69 -1.72 11.58
C LEU A 306 11.37 -2.29 10.21
N PHE A 307 11.53 -3.60 10.04
CA PHE A 307 11.15 -4.35 8.86
C PHE A 307 9.93 -5.23 9.19
N ASN A 308 8.91 -5.16 8.34
CA ASN A 308 7.66 -5.88 8.55
C ASN A 308 7.66 -7.19 7.77
N GLU A 309 7.42 -8.32 8.43
CA GLU A 309 7.44 -9.65 7.81
C GLU A 309 6.39 -9.86 6.69
N ASN A 310 5.40 -8.97 6.57
CA ASN A 310 4.30 -9.10 5.62
C ASN A 310 4.33 -8.09 4.45
N ARG A 311 5.44 -7.35 4.24
CA ARG A 311 5.45 -6.20 3.30
C ARG A 311 6.55 -6.24 2.24
N CYS A 312 7.02 -7.43 1.83
CA CYS A 312 8.11 -7.56 0.87
C CYS A 312 9.33 -6.69 1.24
N GLU A 313 9.69 -6.73 2.52
CA GLU A 313 10.80 -5.94 3.04
C GLU A 313 12.15 -6.50 2.60
N CYS A 314 13.12 -5.61 2.45
CA CYS A 314 14.39 -5.91 1.82
C CYS A 314 15.51 -5.91 2.85
N LEU A 315 15.73 -7.08 3.46
CA LEU A 315 16.81 -7.33 4.41
C LEU A 315 17.60 -8.55 3.93
N PHE A 316 18.89 -8.37 3.65
CA PHE A 316 19.73 -9.35 2.98
C PHE A 316 21.05 -9.58 3.74
N ASP A 317 21.64 -10.77 3.54
CA ASP A 317 23.01 -11.04 4.00
C ASP A 317 23.98 -10.07 3.31
N LEU A 318 24.95 -9.55 4.08
CA LEU A 318 25.95 -8.62 3.56
C LEU A 318 26.81 -9.22 2.43
N SER A 319 26.91 -10.55 2.33
CA SER A 319 27.66 -11.23 1.27
C SER A 319 27.13 -10.98 -0.15
N LEU A 320 25.89 -10.49 -0.28
CA LEU A 320 25.34 -10.08 -1.59
C LEU A 320 25.88 -8.73 -2.08
N LEU A 321 26.42 -7.91 -1.19
CA LEU A 321 26.97 -6.59 -1.51
C LEU A 321 28.50 -6.69 -1.66
N SER A 322 29.02 -6.43 -2.87
CA SER A 322 30.46 -6.37 -3.06
C SER A 322 31.07 -5.13 -2.41
N PRO A 323 32.35 -5.15 -2.01
CA PRO A 323 33.03 -3.98 -1.44
C PRO A 323 33.05 -2.78 -2.40
N GLU A 324 33.18 -3.02 -3.71
CA GLU A 324 33.17 -1.99 -4.75
C GLU A 324 31.79 -1.33 -4.80
N ARG A 325 30.72 -2.15 -4.79
CA ARG A 325 29.34 -1.64 -4.80
C ARG A 325 29.00 -0.90 -3.52
N ALA A 326 29.47 -1.36 -2.36
CA ALA A 326 29.34 -0.63 -1.11
C ALA A 326 29.95 0.77 -1.18
N ALA A 327 31.15 0.89 -1.79
CA ALA A 327 31.82 2.17 -1.97
C ALA A 327 31.05 3.11 -2.91
N GLU A 328 30.50 2.59 -4.01
CA GLU A 328 29.64 3.36 -4.94
C GLU A 328 28.38 3.90 -4.27
N LEU A 329 27.79 3.09 -3.34
CA LEU A 329 26.64 3.47 -2.54
C LEU A 329 27.00 4.34 -1.32
N SER A 330 28.27 4.72 -1.16
CA SER A 330 28.77 5.46 0.01
C SER A 330 28.51 4.74 1.34
N LEU A 331 28.51 3.40 1.35
CA LEU A 331 28.31 2.57 2.53
C LEU A 331 29.67 2.16 3.12
N ASP A 332 30.03 2.71 4.28
CA ASP A 332 31.28 2.40 4.96
C ASP A 332 31.17 1.11 5.81
N ILE A 333 31.61 -0.01 5.23
CA ILE A 333 31.60 -1.32 5.87
C ILE A 333 32.42 -1.32 7.17
N ARG A 334 33.58 -0.62 7.22
CA ARG A 334 34.44 -0.59 8.41
C ARG A 334 33.78 0.16 9.57
N THR A 335 33.15 1.28 9.27
CA THR A 335 32.35 2.02 10.28
C THR A 335 31.16 1.18 10.74
N ALA A 336 30.47 0.49 9.84
CA ALA A 336 29.37 -0.40 10.19
C ALA A 336 29.81 -1.55 11.11
N GLU A 337 30.93 -2.21 10.82
CA GLU A 337 31.50 -3.26 11.67
C GLU A 337 31.88 -2.73 13.06
N ARG A 338 32.51 -1.56 13.15
CA ARG A 338 32.86 -0.91 14.42
C ARG A 338 31.61 -0.57 15.24
N ASN A 339 30.60 0.01 14.60
CA ASN A 339 29.35 0.39 15.27
C ASN A 339 28.55 -0.85 15.70
N ALA A 340 28.50 -1.90 14.87
CA ALA A 340 27.93 -3.19 15.26
C ALA A 340 28.65 -3.79 16.48
N ALA A 341 30.00 -3.78 16.51
CA ALA A 341 30.75 -4.25 17.66
C ALA A 341 30.46 -3.43 18.93
N THR A 342 30.18 -2.14 18.82
CA THR A 342 29.78 -1.29 19.94
C THR A 342 28.42 -1.71 20.50
N TYR A 343 27.42 -1.90 19.68
CA TYR A 343 26.10 -2.41 20.10
C TYR A 343 26.18 -3.83 20.69
N LEU A 344 27.02 -4.70 20.12
CA LEU A 344 27.17 -6.10 20.56
C LEU A 344 27.89 -6.25 21.90
N ARG A 345 28.78 -5.30 22.29
CA ARG A 345 29.41 -5.29 23.62
C ARG A 345 28.37 -5.12 24.73
N ASP A 346 27.30 -4.35 24.51
CA ASP A 346 26.22 -4.17 25.48
C ASP A 346 24.86 -4.48 24.83
N ILE A 347 24.77 -5.67 24.21
CA ILE A 347 23.59 -6.10 23.47
C ILE A 347 22.33 -6.15 24.34
N ALA A 348 22.46 -6.43 25.64
CA ALA A 348 21.34 -6.45 26.56
C ALA A 348 20.73 -5.06 26.72
N LYS A 349 21.56 -4.03 26.87
CA LYS A 349 21.14 -2.64 26.94
C LYS A 349 20.52 -2.16 25.63
N ALA A 350 21.14 -2.48 24.48
CA ALA A 350 20.61 -2.15 23.17
C ALA A 350 19.21 -2.76 22.96
N LYS A 351 19.02 -4.05 23.29
CA LYS A 351 17.72 -4.72 23.20
C LYS A 351 16.66 -4.12 24.12
N LEU A 352 17.04 -3.75 25.35
CA LEU A 352 16.14 -3.12 26.30
C LEU A 352 15.68 -1.75 25.78
N ALA A 353 16.62 -0.94 25.28
CA ALA A 353 16.34 0.37 24.71
C ALA A 353 15.43 0.30 23.50
N VAL A 354 15.70 -0.60 22.56
CA VAL A 354 14.87 -0.83 21.37
C VAL A 354 13.44 -1.21 21.78
N ARG A 355 13.28 -2.15 22.72
CA ARG A 355 11.96 -2.57 23.20
C ARG A 355 11.19 -1.40 23.81
N ALA A 356 11.81 -0.65 24.71
CA ALA A 356 11.18 0.50 25.37
C ALA A 356 10.73 1.56 24.36
N LEU A 357 11.58 1.91 23.38
CA LEU A 357 11.25 2.91 22.36
C LEU A 357 10.18 2.43 21.38
N THR A 358 10.19 1.17 20.98
CA THR A 358 9.15 0.63 20.07
C THR A 358 7.79 0.50 20.75
N GLU A 359 7.75 0.12 22.03
CA GLU A 359 6.51 0.10 22.84
C GLU A 359 5.94 1.51 23.01
N LYS A 360 6.81 2.49 23.27
CA LYS A 360 6.41 3.89 23.39
C LYS A 360 5.92 4.48 22.07
N ASP A 361 6.64 4.25 20.97
CA ASP A 361 6.21 4.68 19.63
C ASP A 361 4.81 4.13 19.29
N ALA A 362 4.56 2.85 19.60
CA ALA A 362 3.24 2.25 19.41
C ALA A 362 2.15 2.89 20.28
N ALA A 363 2.46 3.22 21.55
CA ALA A 363 1.50 3.82 22.46
C ALA A 363 1.17 5.28 22.07
N ASP A 364 2.19 6.07 21.74
CA ASP A 364 2.02 7.47 21.36
C ASP A 364 1.25 7.62 20.03
N ASN A 365 1.48 6.71 19.06
CA ASN A 365 0.80 6.72 17.77
C ASN A 365 -0.60 6.06 17.79
N ALA A 366 -0.98 5.36 18.87
CA ALA A 366 -2.33 4.80 19.02
C ALA A 366 -3.39 5.85 19.41
N GLN A 367 -2.99 7.06 19.80
CA GLN A 367 -3.87 8.12 20.29
C GLN A 367 -4.31 9.06 19.16
N ASP A 368 -4.76 8.55 18.03
CA ASP A 368 -5.44 9.38 17.02
C ASP A 368 -6.86 9.70 17.52
N GLY A 369 -7.05 10.91 18.06
CA GLY A 369 -8.35 11.40 18.55
C GLY A 369 -9.36 11.75 17.45
N ARG A 370 -9.06 11.47 16.16
CA ARG A 370 -9.94 11.75 15.03
C ARG A 370 -11.17 10.84 15.07
N LYS A 371 -12.36 11.43 14.94
CA LYS A 371 -13.60 10.66 14.77
C LYS A 371 -13.58 9.97 13.41
N ARG A 372 -13.47 8.64 13.42
CA ARG A 372 -13.46 7.80 12.21
C ARG A 372 -14.85 7.30 11.87
N SER A 373 -15.14 7.20 10.57
CA SER A 373 -16.34 6.50 10.09
C SER A 373 -16.19 4.98 10.30
N PRO A 374 -17.28 4.20 10.29
CA PRO A 374 -17.18 2.74 10.40
C PRO A 374 -16.29 2.13 9.30
N GLU A 375 -16.31 2.67 8.09
CA GLU A 375 -15.51 2.21 6.95
C GLU A 375 -13.99 2.40 7.17
N GLU A 376 -13.59 3.35 8.03
CA GLU A 376 -12.19 3.60 8.40
C GLU A 376 -11.69 2.73 9.57
N CYS A 377 -12.57 1.90 10.15
CA CYS A 377 -12.30 1.11 11.36
C CYS A 377 -11.87 -0.34 11.07
N LEU A 378 -11.40 -0.63 9.86
CA LEU A 378 -10.95 -1.97 9.45
C LEU A 378 -9.97 -2.62 10.46
N TYR A 379 -9.02 -1.85 10.98
CA TYR A 379 -7.96 -2.34 11.86
C TYR A 379 -8.29 -2.26 13.37
N ASP A 380 -9.51 -1.89 13.74
CA ASP A 380 -9.91 -1.81 15.15
C ASP A 380 -10.21 -3.18 15.79
N GLY A 381 -10.20 -4.24 14.99
CA GLY A 381 -10.38 -5.61 15.43
C GLY A 381 -10.61 -6.57 14.27
N PHE A 382 -10.46 -7.86 14.53
CA PHE A 382 -10.79 -8.90 13.56
C PHE A 382 -12.29 -9.17 13.57
N ILE A 383 -12.87 -9.40 12.39
CA ILE A 383 -14.25 -9.88 12.22
C ILE A 383 -14.33 -11.32 12.75
N SER A 384 -15.34 -11.61 13.57
CA SER A 384 -15.54 -12.93 14.14
C SER A 384 -15.88 -13.98 13.05
N ARG A 385 -15.72 -15.26 13.39
CA ARG A 385 -16.12 -16.33 12.47
C ARG A 385 -17.63 -16.33 12.23
N GLU A 386 -18.37 -16.03 13.27
CA GLU A 386 -19.83 -15.94 13.25
C GLU A 386 -20.28 -14.81 12.31
N ASP A 387 -19.65 -13.64 12.40
CA ASP A 387 -19.94 -12.52 11.52
C ASP A 387 -19.56 -12.82 10.07
N LYS A 388 -18.44 -13.51 9.82
CA LYS A 388 -18.07 -13.95 8.45
C LYS A 388 -19.10 -14.91 7.81
N GLU A 389 -19.78 -15.74 8.60
CA GLU A 389 -20.88 -16.55 8.09
C GLU A 389 -22.14 -15.70 7.86
N LEU A 390 -22.36 -14.66 8.70
CA LEU A 390 -23.44 -13.70 8.48
C LEU A 390 -23.19 -12.81 7.26
N GLU A 391 -21.95 -12.44 6.94
CA GLU A 391 -21.60 -11.74 5.69
C GLU A 391 -22.04 -12.55 4.45
N LYS A 392 -21.77 -13.86 4.45
CA LYS A 392 -22.24 -14.75 3.36
C LYS A 392 -23.76 -14.81 3.27
N TYR A 393 -24.43 -14.92 4.42
CA TYR A 393 -25.88 -14.88 4.48
C TYR A 393 -26.42 -13.53 3.98
N PHE A 394 -25.84 -12.43 4.41
CA PHE A 394 -26.16 -11.07 3.98
C PHE A 394 -26.14 -10.95 2.46
N HIS A 395 -25.05 -11.38 1.80
CA HIS A 395 -24.95 -11.38 0.34
C HIS A 395 -25.99 -12.31 -0.32
N SER A 396 -26.32 -13.44 0.29
CA SER A 396 -27.32 -14.35 -0.26
C SER A 396 -28.75 -13.76 -0.30
N LEU A 397 -29.02 -12.72 0.49
CA LEU A 397 -30.29 -12.01 0.50
C LEU A 397 -30.44 -11.04 -0.67
N GLU A 398 -29.34 -10.55 -1.23
CA GLU A 398 -29.38 -9.54 -2.28
C GLU A 398 -30.23 -9.94 -3.49
N GLU A 399 -30.18 -11.21 -3.89
CA GLU A 399 -30.98 -11.75 -4.98
C GLU A 399 -32.37 -12.27 -4.53
N LYS A 400 -32.50 -12.69 -3.26
CA LYS A 400 -33.72 -13.39 -2.78
C LYS A 400 -34.72 -12.44 -2.14
N ASP A 401 -34.25 -11.59 -1.25
CA ASP A 401 -35.01 -10.61 -0.50
C ASP A 401 -34.10 -9.47 -0.07
N PRO A 402 -33.77 -8.52 -0.97
CA PRO A 402 -32.85 -7.44 -0.67
C PRO A 402 -33.20 -6.66 0.60
N ARG A 403 -34.49 -6.48 0.87
CA ARG A 403 -34.91 -5.73 2.06
C ARG A 403 -34.60 -6.43 3.38
N ALA A 404 -34.55 -7.76 3.41
CA ALA A 404 -34.15 -8.50 4.60
C ALA A 404 -32.69 -8.25 4.99
N MET A 405 -31.87 -7.70 4.10
CA MET A 405 -30.49 -7.29 4.45
C MET A 405 -30.47 -6.21 5.53
N LEU A 406 -31.47 -5.34 5.59
CA LEU A 406 -31.57 -4.28 6.59
C LEU A 406 -31.88 -4.79 8.01
N ASP A 407 -32.34 -6.04 8.13
CA ASP A 407 -32.70 -6.69 9.39
C ASP A 407 -31.57 -7.63 9.89
N VAL A 408 -30.45 -7.74 9.15
CA VAL A 408 -29.30 -8.54 9.57
C VAL A 408 -28.57 -7.81 10.70
N GLU A 409 -28.43 -8.47 11.84
CA GLU A 409 -27.66 -7.98 12.99
C GLU A 409 -26.35 -8.75 13.14
N PHE A 410 -25.22 -8.09 12.92
CA PHE A 410 -23.89 -8.62 13.16
C PHE A 410 -23.50 -8.48 14.62
N GLY A 411 -22.63 -9.35 15.11
CA GLY A 411 -22.00 -9.20 16.42
C GLY A 411 -21.08 -7.98 16.51
N ASP A 412 -20.50 -7.58 15.39
CA ASP A 412 -19.62 -6.42 15.27
C ASP A 412 -20.41 -5.14 14.94
N ASP A 413 -20.44 -4.18 15.87
CA ASP A 413 -21.15 -2.90 15.70
C ASP A 413 -20.65 -2.08 14.49
N ARG A 414 -19.39 -2.25 14.08
CA ARG A 414 -18.83 -1.57 12.90
C ARG A 414 -19.60 -1.98 11.65
N LEU A 415 -19.90 -3.28 11.50
CA LEU A 415 -20.66 -3.83 10.38
C LEU A 415 -22.11 -3.32 10.41
N ASN A 416 -22.79 -3.38 11.56
CA ASN A 416 -24.15 -2.88 11.71
C ASN A 416 -24.30 -1.42 11.27
N ARG A 417 -23.31 -0.59 11.58
CA ARG A 417 -23.31 0.83 11.21
C ARG A 417 -23.09 1.07 9.71
N MET A 418 -22.55 0.10 8.97
CA MET A 418 -22.33 0.20 7.51
C MET A 418 -23.54 -0.28 6.70
N VAL A 419 -24.37 -1.19 7.20
CA VAL A 419 -25.48 -1.84 6.48
C VAL A 419 -26.35 -0.84 5.70
N LYS A 420 -26.81 0.22 6.35
CA LYS A 420 -27.73 1.19 5.72
C LYS A 420 -27.08 1.98 4.56
N HIS A 421 -25.81 2.37 4.72
CA HIS A 421 -25.08 3.05 3.66
C HIS A 421 -24.75 2.10 2.50
N TYR A 422 -24.36 0.87 2.81
CA TYR A 422 -24.16 -0.16 1.79
C TYR A 422 -25.42 -0.37 0.97
N PHE A 423 -26.58 -0.57 1.64
CA PHE A 423 -27.84 -0.80 0.99
C PHE A 423 -28.25 0.39 0.10
N ALA A 424 -28.15 1.61 0.62
CA ALA A 424 -28.54 2.82 -0.11
C ALA A 424 -27.63 3.11 -1.31
N ARG A 425 -26.35 2.79 -1.25
CA ARG A 425 -25.39 2.99 -2.35
C ARG A 425 -25.51 1.95 -3.46
N ASN A 426 -25.85 0.71 -3.10
CA ASN A 426 -25.78 -0.42 -4.03
C ASN A 426 -27.14 -0.96 -4.48
N LEU A 427 -28.21 -0.65 -3.74
CA LEU A 427 -29.55 -1.23 -3.92
C LEU A 427 -30.62 -0.14 -3.76
N GLU A 428 -30.36 1.06 -4.30
CA GLU A 428 -31.25 2.23 -4.16
C GLU A 428 -32.65 1.97 -4.71
N GLU A 429 -32.79 1.13 -5.73
CA GLU A 429 -34.07 0.75 -6.34
C GLU A 429 -35.00 0.02 -5.36
N HIS A 430 -34.43 -0.62 -4.32
CA HIS A 430 -35.18 -1.33 -3.26
C HIS A 430 -35.56 -0.44 -2.06
N LEU A 431 -35.13 0.83 -2.05
CA LEU A 431 -35.55 1.81 -1.05
C LEU A 431 -37.02 2.21 -1.28
N THR A 432 -37.78 2.39 -0.19
CA THR A 432 -39.06 3.07 -0.26
C THR A 432 -38.88 4.52 -0.68
N GLU A 433 -39.94 5.18 -1.15
CA GLU A 433 -39.87 6.59 -1.53
C GLU A 433 -39.38 7.51 -0.40
N GLU A 434 -39.81 7.22 0.84
CA GLU A 434 -39.40 7.98 2.01
C GLU A 434 -37.91 7.75 2.36
N GLU A 435 -37.42 6.49 2.26
CA GLU A 435 -36.01 6.14 2.49
C GLU A 435 -35.13 6.77 1.43
N ARG A 436 -35.54 6.72 0.16
CA ARG A 436 -34.83 7.36 -0.96
C ARG A 436 -34.77 8.88 -0.80
N ALA A 437 -35.86 9.52 -0.41
CA ALA A 437 -35.84 10.95 -0.14
C ALA A 437 -34.89 11.33 1.00
N ARG A 438 -34.84 10.52 2.08
CA ARG A 438 -33.89 10.71 3.18
C ARG A 438 -32.46 10.48 2.74
N TRP A 439 -32.21 9.48 1.90
CA TRP A 439 -30.88 9.19 1.35
C TRP A 439 -30.39 10.34 0.47
N HIS A 440 -31.19 10.83 -0.47
CA HIS A 440 -30.83 11.97 -1.31
C HIS A 440 -30.60 13.24 -0.50
N GLU A 441 -31.38 13.48 0.56
CA GLU A 441 -31.14 14.61 1.45
C GLU A 441 -29.84 14.46 2.24
N TYR A 442 -29.51 13.23 2.67
CA TYR A 442 -28.22 12.94 3.29
C TYR A 442 -27.06 13.23 2.33
N CYS A 443 -27.12 12.74 1.08
CA CYS A 443 -26.10 12.98 0.06
C CYS A 443 -25.89 14.47 -0.18
N ARG A 444 -26.98 15.22 -0.45
CA ARG A 444 -26.91 16.68 -0.65
C ARG A 444 -26.26 17.41 0.52
N ARG A 445 -26.67 17.07 1.75
CA ARG A 445 -26.12 17.70 2.95
C ARG A 445 -24.63 17.38 3.12
N HIS A 446 -24.22 16.15 2.82
CA HIS A 446 -22.84 15.70 2.95
C HIS A 446 -21.94 16.40 1.93
N ILE A 447 -22.32 16.41 0.67
CA ILE A 447 -21.59 17.11 -0.39
C ILE A 447 -21.53 18.62 -0.11
N ARG A 448 -22.65 19.23 0.29
CA ARG A 448 -22.70 20.67 0.61
C ARG A 448 -21.75 21.05 1.76
N ALA A 449 -21.56 20.17 2.72
CA ALA A 449 -20.62 20.41 3.83
C ALA A 449 -19.15 20.48 3.36
N GLU A 450 -18.81 19.76 2.28
CA GLU A 450 -17.45 19.71 1.72
C GLU A 450 -17.28 20.66 0.51
N SER A 451 -18.36 21.08 -0.15
CA SER A 451 -18.32 21.81 -1.42
C SER A 451 -17.52 23.12 -1.36
N GLY A 452 -17.54 23.85 -0.25
CA GLY A 452 -16.79 25.11 -0.11
C GLY A 452 -15.27 24.92 -0.26
N ALA A 453 -14.69 24.00 0.46
CA ALA A 453 -13.26 23.67 0.38
C ALA A 453 -12.92 23.04 -0.98
N TYR A 454 -13.77 22.16 -1.48
CA TYR A 454 -13.63 21.50 -2.77
C TYR A 454 -13.58 22.50 -3.94
N LEU A 455 -14.53 23.44 -4.01
CA LEU A 455 -14.60 24.49 -5.06
C LEU A 455 -13.42 25.47 -4.96
N ALA A 456 -12.98 25.79 -3.73
CA ALA A 456 -11.78 26.60 -3.53
C ALA A 456 -10.53 25.90 -4.11
N ARG A 457 -10.37 24.58 -3.84
CA ARG A 457 -9.27 23.79 -4.39
C ARG A 457 -9.32 23.70 -5.91
N ILE A 458 -10.48 23.46 -6.50
CA ILE A 458 -10.66 23.50 -7.95
C ILE A 458 -10.21 24.86 -8.51
N GLY A 459 -10.61 25.98 -7.88
CA GLY A 459 -10.23 27.30 -8.33
C GLY A 459 -8.71 27.59 -8.24
N GLU A 460 -7.98 26.97 -7.32
CA GLU A 460 -6.51 27.01 -7.26
C GLU A 460 -5.91 26.21 -8.42
N LEU A 461 -6.38 24.97 -8.63
CA LEU A 461 -5.90 24.08 -9.68
C LEU A 461 -6.16 24.64 -11.09
N GLU A 462 -7.30 25.34 -11.31
CA GLU A 462 -7.58 26.04 -12.57
C GLU A 462 -6.54 27.13 -12.87
N LYS A 463 -6.01 27.81 -11.84
CA LYS A 463 -4.94 28.81 -12.01
C LYS A 463 -3.59 28.15 -12.22
N GLU A 464 -3.28 27.07 -11.49
CA GLU A 464 -2.04 26.32 -11.61
C GLU A 464 -1.88 25.71 -13.01
N HIS A 465 -3.00 25.30 -13.64
CA HIS A 465 -3.04 24.61 -14.92
C HIS A 465 -3.74 25.44 -16.03
N ALA A 466 -3.65 26.77 -15.96
CA ALA A 466 -4.33 27.67 -16.88
C ALA A 466 -4.05 27.42 -18.39
N ASP A 467 -2.88 26.88 -18.69
CA ASP A 467 -2.44 26.57 -20.07
C ASP A 467 -2.78 25.12 -20.51
N ASP A 468 -3.35 24.28 -19.63
CA ASP A 468 -3.72 22.90 -19.91
C ASP A 468 -5.23 22.77 -20.12
N SER A 469 -5.66 22.82 -21.39
CA SER A 469 -7.11 22.74 -21.74
C SER A 469 -7.76 21.42 -21.34
N GLY A 470 -7.01 20.31 -21.31
CA GLY A 470 -7.51 18.99 -20.90
C GLY A 470 -7.84 18.96 -19.42
N LYS A 471 -6.89 19.38 -18.58
CA LYS A 471 -7.12 19.47 -17.13
C LYS A 471 -8.20 20.46 -16.76
N LEU A 472 -8.28 21.62 -17.46
CA LEU A 472 -9.35 22.58 -17.26
C LEU A 472 -10.73 22.01 -17.61
N ALA A 473 -10.84 21.12 -18.60
CA ALA A 473 -12.10 20.45 -18.91
C ALA A 473 -12.55 19.52 -17.79
N LEU A 474 -11.61 18.71 -17.24
CA LEU A 474 -11.88 17.84 -16.09
C LEU A 474 -12.32 18.64 -14.86
N LEU A 475 -11.60 19.71 -14.51
CA LEU A 475 -11.95 20.58 -13.37
C LEU A 475 -13.32 21.24 -13.51
N ARG A 476 -13.72 21.65 -14.72
CA ARG A 476 -15.07 22.18 -14.97
C ARG A 476 -16.15 21.14 -14.79
N GLU A 477 -15.91 19.89 -15.21
CA GLU A 477 -16.84 18.78 -14.95
C GLU A 477 -17.00 18.53 -13.46
N LEU A 478 -15.88 18.47 -12.72
CA LEU A 478 -15.89 18.29 -11.27
C LEU A 478 -16.62 19.41 -10.51
N ARG A 479 -16.51 20.66 -10.98
CA ARG A 479 -17.23 21.80 -10.41
C ARG A 479 -18.73 21.59 -10.44
N THR A 480 -19.27 21.02 -11.53
CA THR A 480 -20.71 20.79 -11.65
C THR A 480 -21.27 19.79 -10.65
N LEU A 481 -20.44 18.84 -10.18
CA LEU A 481 -20.84 17.87 -9.16
C LEU A 481 -21.13 18.55 -7.80
N ALA A 482 -20.31 19.53 -7.45
CA ALA A 482 -20.47 20.27 -6.18
C ALA A 482 -21.58 21.33 -6.26
N ASP A 483 -21.84 21.89 -7.45
CA ASP A 483 -22.89 22.92 -7.67
C ASP A 483 -24.28 22.30 -7.73
N CYS A 484 -24.43 21.03 -8.12
CA CYS A 484 -25.73 20.33 -8.24
C CYS A 484 -26.23 19.74 -6.91
N ALA A 485 -25.48 19.82 -5.81
CA ALA A 485 -25.84 19.33 -4.48
C ALA A 485 -26.40 20.45 -3.59
#